data_e70347a7176b7ba61fe5fd4e6e0ec9a3
#
_entry.id   e70347a7176b7ba61fe5fd4e6e0ec9a3
#
_cell.length_a   1.000
_cell.length_b   1.000
_cell.length_c   1.000
_cell.angle_alpha   90.00
_cell.angle_beta   90.00
_cell.angle_gamma   90.00
#
_symmetry.space_group_name_H-M   'P 1'
#
loop_
_entity.id
_entity.type
_entity.pdbx_description
1 polymer ?
#
loop_
_entity_poly.entity_id
_entity_poly.type
_entity_poly.pdbx_seq_one_letter_code
_entity_poly.pdbx_strand_id
1 'polypeptide(L)'
;VLQFGTPSDEYLACLKAHPEVVVVCTSHHQNRLGDQRALVHEMMGAGVNNPVVFAQMYQLNDKDEFQLEAAADMGALMMDGLTDGLWLMNDGSIAQTDIDDTAFGILQAARLRTTKTEYISCPGCGRTLYDLRETIAKIREATKEMKGLKIGIMGCIVNGPGEMADADYGYVGAGPKRVSL
;
A
#
# COMPACT_ATOMS: atom_id res chain seq x y z
N VAL A 1 -17.07 -15.38 -6.17
CA VAL A 1 -16.70 -14.98 -4.81
C VAL A 1 -16.41 -16.24 -4.01
N LEU A 2 -15.28 -16.30 -3.33
CA LEU A 2 -14.84 -17.45 -2.55
C LEU A 2 -14.46 -17.03 -1.12
N GLN A 3 -14.63 -17.99 -0.21
CA GLN A 3 -14.13 -17.94 1.18
C GLN A 3 -13.39 -19.25 1.49
N PHE A 4 -12.51 -19.23 2.47
CA PHE A 4 -11.81 -20.44 2.92
C PHE A 4 -12.78 -21.56 3.29
N GLY A 5 -12.44 -22.79 2.90
CA GLY A 5 -13.27 -23.98 3.15
C GLY A 5 -14.54 -24.10 2.31
N THR A 6 -14.76 -23.19 1.33
CA THR A 6 -15.95 -23.26 0.44
C THR A 6 -15.69 -23.89 -0.93
N PRO A 7 -14.45 -23.94 -1.49
CA PRO A 7 -14.23 -24.53 -2.80
C PRO A 7 -14.44 -26.06 -2.75
N SER A 8 -15.33 -26.57 -3.62
CA SER A 8 -15.41 -27.99 -3.90
C SER A 8 -14.37 -28.41 -4.94
N ASP A 9 -14.08 -29.71 -5.03
CA ASP A 9 -13.17 -30.25 -6.06
C ASP A 9 -13.60 -29.89 -7.47
N GLU A 10 -14.91 -29.89 -7.74
CA GLU A 10 -15.47 -29.46 -9.03
C GLU A 10 -15.23 -27.99 -9.31
N TYR A 11 -15.34 -27.14 -8.29
CA TYR A 11 -15.08 -25.71 -8.40
C TYR A 11 -13.60 -25.43 -8.67
N LEU A 12 -12.71 -26.10 -7.94
CA LEU A 12 -11.25 -26.00 -8.15
C LEU A 12 -10.86 -26.51 -9.55
N ALA A 13 -11.49 -27.59 -10.03
CA ALA A 13 -11.26 -28.09 -11.38
C ALA A 13 -11.74 -27.09 -12.45
N CYS A 14 -12.87 -26.42 -12.23
CA CYS A 14 -13.37 -25.36 -13.09
C CYS A 14 -12.40 -24.18 -13.17
N LEU A 15 -11.87 -23.72 -12.04
CA LEU A 15 -10.90 -22.63 -12.00
C LEU A 15 -9.62 -23.01 -12.76
N LYS A 16 -9.13 -24.23 -12.63
CA LYS A 16 -7.96 -24.70 -13.39
C LYS A 16 -8.20 -24.73 -14.91
N ALA A 17 -9.42 -25.06 -15.32
CA ALA A 17 -9.81 -25.07 -16.73
C ALA A 17 -9.96 -23.64 -17.31
N HIS A 18 -10.14 -22.65 -16.45
CA HIS A 18 -10.42 -21.26 -16.81
C HIS A 18 -9.46 -20.29 -16.10
N PRO A 19 -8.18 -20.24 -16.48
CA PRO A 19 -7.16 -19.39 -15.84
C PRO A 19 -7.44 -17.88 -15.99
N GLU A 20 -8.30 -17.49 -16.91
CA GLU A 20 -8.76 -16.11 -17.12
C GLU A 20 -9.76 -15.61 -16.06
N VAL A 21 -10.33 -16.52 -15.27
CA VAL A 21 -11.31 -16.16 -14.23
C VAL A 21 -10.61 -15.52 -13.04
N VAL A 22 -11.05 -14.34 -12.63
CA VAL A 22 -10.59 -13.66 -11.43
C VAL A 22 -11.38 -14.14 -10.22
N VAL A 23 -10.67 -14.57 -9.19
CA VAL A 23 -11.26 -14.99 -7.91
C VAL A 23 -11.39 -13.76 -7.01
N VAL A 24 -12.61 -13.46 -6.58
CA VAL A 24 -12.84 -12.44 -5.54
C VAL A 24 -12.93 -13.15 -4.20
N CYS A 25 -11.94 -12.93 -3.35
CA CYS A 25 -11.86 -13.51 -2.02
C CYS A 25 -12.44 -12.55 -0.99
N THR A 26 -13.43 -13.00 -0.24
CA THR A 26 -14.02 -12.24 0.87
C THR A 26 -13.91 -13.02 2.17
N SER A 27 -13.99 -12.33 3.31
CA SER A 27 -14.08 -12.99 4.61
C SER A 27 -15.05 -12.28 5.55
N HIS A 28 -15.83 -13.07 6.29
CA HIS A 28 -16.67 -12.61 7.40
C HIS A 28 -16.10 -13.09 8.76
N HIS A 29 -14.93 -13.70 8.75
CA HIS A 29 -14.29 -14.17 9.96
C HIS A 29 -13.70 -13.01 10.77
N GLN A 30 -13.61 -13.15 12.11
CA GLN A 30 -12.95 -12.14 12.94
C GLN A 30 -11.49 -11.92 12.54
N ASN A 31 -10.77 -13.00 12.22
CA ASN A 31 -9.43 -12.93 11.63
C ASN A 31 -9.54 -13.01 10.11
N ARG A 32 -9.91 -11.90 9.46
CA ARG A 32 -10.09 -11.79 8.02
C ARG A 32 -8.81 -12.13 7.26
N LEU A 33 -7.70 -11.58 7.73
CA LEU A 33 -6.37 -11.81 7.14
C LEU A 33 -5.99 -13.29 7.13
N GLY A 34 -6.18 -13.98 8.26
CA GLY A 34 -5.88 -15.41 8.37
C GLY A 34 -6.77 -16.26 7.47
N ASP A 35 -8.05 -15.93 7.39
CA ASP A 35 -9.04 -16.61 6.57
C ASP A 35 -8.75 -16.47 5.07
N GLN A 36 -8.49 -15.25 4.62
CA GLN A 36 -8.14 -14.96 3.22
C GLN A 36 -6.80 -15.59 2.83
N ARG A 37 -5.80 -15.56 3.72
CA ARG A 37 -4.53 -16.25 3.53
C ARG A 37 -4.73 -17.75 3.37
N ALA A 38 -5.57 -18.35 4.20
CA ALA A 38 -5.85 -19.78 4.15
C ALA A 38 -6.50 -20.18 2.82
N LEU A 39 -7.43 -19.39 2.28
CA LEU A 39 -8.02 -19.64 0.96
C LEU A 39 -6.95 -19.65 -0.14
N VAL A 40 -6.05 -18.67 -0.16
CA VAL A 40 -5.00 -18.63 -1.19
C VAL A 40 -4.08 -19.85 -1.09
N HIS A 41 -3.71 -20.27 0.11
CA HIS A 41 -2.92 -21.48 0.31
C HIS A 41 -3.68 -22.75 -0.11
N GLU A 42 -4.99 -22.81 0.12
CA GLU A 42 -5.85 -23.90 -0.36
C GLU A 42 -5.84 -23.97 -1.90
N MET A 43 -6.01 -22.82 -2.57
CA MET A 43 -5.93 -22.72 -4.03
C MET A 43 -4.55 -23.13 -4.54
N MET A 44 -3.47 -22.63 -3.93
CA MET A 44 -2.09 -22.99 -4.29
C MET A 44 -1.84 -24.50 -4.13
N GLY A 45 -2.28 -25.07 -3.00
CA GLY A 45 -2.18 -26.52 -2.72
C GLY A 45 -2.95 -27.37 -3.73
N ALA A 46 -4.06 -26.85 -4.22
CA ALA A 46 -4.84 -27.46 -5.31
C ALA A 46 -4.22 -27.21 -6.71
N GLY A 47 -3.18 -26.39 -6.85
CA GLY A 47 -2.59 -26.03 -8.14
C GLY A 47 -3.47 -25.09 -8.98
N VAL A 48 -4.24 -24.24 -8.33
CA VAL A 48 -5.06 -23.16 -8.93
C VAL A 48 -4.25 -21.87 -8.91
N ASN A 49 -4.01 -21.27 -10.08
CA ASN A 49 -3.18 -20.07 -10.26
C ASN A 49 -3.98 -18.88 -10.81
N ASN A 50 -5.28 -18.87 -10.57
CA ASN A 50 -6.15 -17.77 -11.01
C ASN A 50 -5.81 -16.49 -10.25
N PRO A 51 -5.93 -15.31 -10.91
CA PRO A 51 -5.76 -14.03 -10.23
C PRO A 51 -6.74 -13.88 -9.07
N VAL A 52 -6.24 -13.36 -7.94
CA VAL A 52 -7.03 -13.18 -6.72
C VAL A 52 -7.15 -11.70 -6.38
N VAL A 53 -8.37 -11.23 -6.17
CA VAL A 53 -8.68 -9.90 -5.65
C VAL A 53 -9.27 -10.05 -4.25
N PHE A 54 -8.64 -9.46 -3.25
CA PHE A 54 -9.22 -9.41 -1.91
C PHE A 54 -10.26 -8.29 -1.81
N ALA A 55 -11.46 -8.68 -1.39
CA ALA A 55 -12.58 -7.77 -1.21
C ALA A 55 -13.01 -7.76 0.26
N GLN A 56 -13.22 -6.57 0.82
CA GLN A 56 -13.70 -6.42 2.19
C GLN A 56 -14.67 -5.26 2.31
N MET A 57 -15.79 -5.53 2.99
CA MET A 57 -16.77 -4.53 3.38
C MET A 57 -16.51 -4.10 4.82
N TYR A 58 -16.46 -2.79 5.03
CA TYR A 58 -16.36 -2.14 6.34
C TYR A 58 -17.64 -1.39 6.67
N GLN A 59 -17.88 -1.12 7.94
CA GLN A 59 -19.03 -0.35 8.47
C GLN A 59 -18.50 0.75 9.40
N LEU A 60 -17.68 1.65 8.84
CA LEU A 60 -16.95 2.65 9.61
C LEU A 60 -17.35 4.07 9.19
N ASN A 61 -17.30 4.99 10.15
CA ASN A 61 -17.62 6.39 9.93
C ASN A 61 -16.40 7.30 10.14
N ASP A 62 -15.36 6.79 10.78
CA ASP A 62 -14.09 7.48 10.97
C ASP A 62 -13.09 7.07 9.89
N LYS A 63 -12.52 8.07 9.21
CA LYS A 63 -11.58 7.85 8.10
C LYS A 63 -10.27 7.20 8.57
N ASP A 64 -9.74 7.64 9.70
CA ASP A 64 -8.45 7.15 10.18
C ASP A 64 -8.58 5.70 10.66
N GLU A 65 -9.70 5.36 11.31
CA GLU A 65 -10.04 3.99 11.68
C GLU A 65 -10.17 3.09 10.44
N PHE A 66 -10.88 3.56 9.41
CA PHE A 66 -11.01 2.84 8.14
C PHE A 66 -9.64 2.61 7.48
N GLN A 67 -8.78 3.61 7.44
CA GLN A 67 -7.44 3.48 6.87
C GLN A 67 -6.58 2.48 7.63
N LEU A 68 -6.65 2.49 8.97
CA LEU A 68 -5.91 1.55 9.82
C LEU A 68 -6.39 0.11 9.62
N GLU A 69 -7.71 -0.13 9.67
CA GLU A 69 -8.26 -1.47 9.49
C GLU A 69 -7.99 -2.01 8.08
N ALA A 70 -8.28 -1.22 7.04
CA ALA A 70 -8.05 -1.62 5.66
C ALA A 70 -6.57 -1.90 5.37
N ALA A 71 -5.66 -1.07 5.90
CA ALA A 71 -4.22 -1.29 5.73
C ALA A 71 -3.73 -2.55 6.46
N ALA A 72 -4.25 -2.83 7.66
CA ALA A 72 -3.91 -4.04 8.41
C ALA A 72 -4.42 -5.30 7.73
N ASP A 73 -5.68 -5.30 7.26
CA ASP A 73 -6.29 -6.45 6.60
C ASP A 73 -5.64 -6.76 5.24
N MET A 74 -5.45 -5.74 4.39
CA MET A 74 -5.06 -5.91 3.00
C MET A 74 -3.55 -5.79 2.76
N GLY A 75 -2.89 -4.86 3.48
CA GLY A 75 -1.48 -4.54 3.25
C GLY A 75 -0.57 -5.74 3.49
N ALA A 76 -0.81 -6.52 4.53
CA ALA A 76 0.01 -7.71 4.84
C ALA A 76 -0.05 -8.76 3.72
N LEU A 77 -1.24 -9.05 3.20
CA LEU A 77 -1.43 -10.03 2.12
C LEU A 77 -0.83 -9.58 0.80
N MET A 78 -0.84 -8.26 0.55
CA MET A 78 -0.18 -7.67 -0.62
C MET A 78 1.34 -7.73 -0.52
N MET A 79 1.91 -7.45 0.65
CA MET A 79 3.35 -7.56 0.88
C MET A 79 3.85 -9.00 0.79
N ASP A 80 3.02 -9.97 1.13
CA ASP A 80 3.32 -11.40 0.98
C ASP A 80 3.15 -11.91 -0.46
N GLY A 81 2.65 -11.07 -1.39
CA GLY A 81 2.43 -11.45 -2.78
C GLY A 81 1.28 -12.44 -2.99
N LEU A 82 0.32 -12.48 -2.08
CA LEU A 82 -0.82 -13.41 -2.10
C LEU A 82 -2.05 -12.91 -2.85
N THR A 83 -1.98 -11.72 -3.43
CA THR A 83 -3.11 -11.11 -4.14
C THR A 83 -2.65 -10.27 -5.32
N ASP A 84 -3.46 -10.23 -6.37
CA ASP A 84 -3.26 -9.41 -7.57
C ASP A 84 -4.02 -8.08 -7.49
N GLY A 85 -4.89 -7.90 -6.52
CA GLY A 85 -5.64 -6.67 -6.34
C GLY A 85 -6.43 -6.61 -5.04
N LEU A 86 -6.97 -5.43 -4.76
CA LEU A 86 -7.85 -5.19 -3.61
C LEU A 86 -9.13 -4.46 -4.03
N TRP A 87 -10.20 -4.73 -3.30
CA TRP A 87 -11.49 -4.06 -3.45
C TRP A 87 -12.04 -3.68 -2.08
N LEU A 88 -11.85 -2.41 -1.71
CA LEU A 88 -12.37 -1.87 -0.46
C LEU A 88 -13.78 -1.32 -0.67
N MET A 89 -14.65 -1.63 0.27
CA MET A 89 -16.02 -1.16 0.31
C MET A 89 -16.34 -0.65 1.72
N ASN A 90 -17.23 0.32 1.82
CA ASN A 90 -17.73 0.80 3.11
C ASN A 90 -19.19 1.22 2.98
N ASP A 91 -20.05 0.78 3.88
CA ASP A 91 -21.44 1.19 3.96
C ASP A 91 -21.72 2.25 5.04
N GLY A 92 -20.65 2.75 5.68
CA GLY A 92 -20.69 3.91 6.58
C GLY A 92 -20.66 5.25 5.82
N SER A 93 -20.29 6.32 6.52
CA SER A 93 -20.34 7.69 6.00
C SER A 93 -19.05 8.15 5.28
N ILE A 94 -18.09 7.25 5.05
CA ILE A 94 -16.82 7.60 4.41
C ILE A 94 -17.04 7.85 2.91
N ALA A 95 -16.50 8.97 2.41
CA ALA A 95 -16.62 9.31 1.01
C ALA A 95 -15.88 8.32 0.10
N GLN A 96 -16.42 8.03 -1.08
CA GLN A 96 -15.79 7.11 -2.04
C GLN A 96 -14.36 7.54 -2.40
N THR A 97 -14.11 8.82 -2.49
CA THR A 97 -12.76 9.37 -2.74
C THR A 97 -11.75 8.97 -1.65
N ASP A 98 -12.17 8.89 -0.39
CA ASP A 98 -11.31 8.48 0.73
C ASP A 98 -11.08 6.97 0.71
N ILE A 99 -12.08 6.19 0.30
CA ILE A 99 -11.94 4.73 0.09
C ILE A 99 -10.93 4.46 -1.02
N ASP A 100 -11.07 5.14 -2.16
CA ASP A 100 -10.16 5.01 -3.31
C ASP A 100 -8.75 5.45 -2.95
N ASP A 101 -8.60 6.59 -2.26
CA ASP A 101 -7.32 7.09 -1.78
C ASP A 101 -6.62 6.11 -0.81
N THR A 102 -7.39 5.46 0.04
CA THR A 102 -6.89 4.41 0.95
C THR A 102 -6.42 3.19 0.16
N ALA A 103 -7.22 2.72 -0.80
CA ALA A 103 -6.85 1.59 -1.65
C ALA A 103 -5.54 1.84 -2.41
N PHE A 104 -5.42 2.99 -3.07
CA PHE A 104 -4.18 3.36 -3.77
C PHE A 104 -3.01 3.62 -2.81
N GLY A 105 -3.30 4.11 -1.60
CA GLY A 105 -2.30 4.27 -0.54
C GLY A 105 -1.71 2.93 -0.10
N ILE A 106 -2.52 1.91 0.09
CA ILE A 106 -2.10 0.54 0.42
C ILE A 106 -1.24 -0.04 -0.71
N LEU A 107 -1.68 0.08 -1.96
CA LEU A 107 -0.92 -0.38 -3.14
C LEU A 107 0.46 0.30 -3.23
N GLN A 108 0.53 1.60 -2.96
CA GLN A 108 1.78 2.35 -3.00
C GLN A 108 2.70 1.98 -1.83
N ALA A 109 2.17 1.82 -0.62
CA ALA A 109 2.95 1.38 0.54
C ALA A 109 3.53 -0.03 0.35
N ALA A 110 2.77 -0.92 -0.29
CA ALA A 110 3.22 -2.26 -0.68
C ALA A 110 4.15 -2.27 -1.92
N ARG A 111 4.45 -1.12 -2.51
CA ARG A 111 5.27 -0.93 -3.73
C ARG A 111 4.75 -1.66 -4.97
N LEU A 112 3.46 -1.95 -5.03
CA LEU A 112 2.81 -2.61 -6.16
C LEU A 112 2.35 -1.61 -7.23
N ARG A 113 1.94 -0.41 -6.82
CA ARG A 113 1.51 0.64 -7.75
C ARG A 113 1.75 2.03 -7.16
N THR A 114 2.56 2.84 -7.82
CA THR A 114 2.82 4.23 -7.45
C THR A 114 1.86 5.17 -8.19
N THR A 115 1.02 5.88 -7.45
CA THR A 115 0.01 6.81 -8.01
C THR A 115 0.23 8.26 -7.61
N LYS A 116 1.02 8.49 -6.55
CA LYS A 116 1.36 9.82 -6.00
C LYS A 116 2.88 9.96 -5.93
N THR A 117 3.38 11.18 -5.79
CA THR A 117 4.78 11.41 -5.43
C THR A 117 5.06 10.83 -4.05
N GLU A 118 6.11 10.02 -3.93
CA GLU A 118 6.57 9.46 -2.67
C GLU A 118 7.63 10.40 -2.06
N TYR A 119 7.54 10.67 -0.76
CA TYR A 119 8.50 11.52 -0.07
C TYR A 119 9.18 10.72 1.05
N ILE A 120 10.50 10.68 0.99
CA ILE A 120 11.35 10.09 2.02
C ILE A 120 11.99 11.25 2.78
N SER A 121 11.68 11.41 4.06
CA SER A 121 12.24 12.49 4.86
C SER A 121 12.71 12.01 6.22
N CYS A 122 13.86 12.51 6.67
CA CYS A 122 14.31 12.24 8.02
C CYS A 122 13.56 13.11 9.05
N PRO A 123 13.48 12.68 10.32
CA PRO A 123 12.81 13.45 11.37
C PRO A 123 13.56 14.72 11.78
N GLY A 124 14.78 14.93 11.28
CA GLY A 124 15.69 15.99 11.70
C GLY A 124 16.47 15.62 12.97
N CYS A 125 17.66 16.19 13.11
CA CYS A 125 18.52 16.04 14.28
C CYS A 125 19.40 17.28 14.45
N GLY A 126 20.29 17.32 15.44
CA GLY A 126 21.18 18.44 15.69
C GLY A 126 22.15 18.78 14.53
N ARG A 127 22.23 17.93 13.51
CA ARG A 127 23.02 18.17 12.28
C ARG A 127 22.24 18.88 11.19
N THR A 128 20.92 19.04 11.36
CA THR A 128 20.07 19.78 10.42
C THR A 128 20.24 21.28 10.66
N LEU A 129 20.76 22.00 9.67
CA LEU A 129 21.13 23.42 9.78
C LEU A 129 20.17 24.36 9.04
N TYR A 130 18.94 23.89 8.77
CA TYR A 130 17.88 24.64 8.10
C TYR A 130 16.52 24.19 8.62
N ASP A 131 15.45 24.94 8.31
CA ASP A 131 14.09 24.52 8.65
C ASP A 131 13.65 23.40 7.72
N LEU A 132 13.77 22.16 8.22
CA LEU A 132 13.43 20.96 7.48
C LEU A 132 11.92 20.87 7.21
N ARG A 133 11.07 21.29 8.14
CA ARG A 133 9.61 21.21 8.01
C ARG A 133 9.12 22.17 6.92
N GLU A 134 9.59 23.40 6.95
CA GLU A 134 9.27 24.41 5.92
C GLU A 134 9.75 23.95 4.54
N THR A 135 10.96 23.40 4.47
CA THR A 135 11.53 22.88 3.21
C THR A 135 10.74 21.71 2.66
N ILE A 136 10.36 20.74 3.52
CA ILE A 136 9.48 19.62 3.13
C ILE A 136 8.16 20.15 2.55
N ALA A 137 7.53 21.13 3.24
CA ALA A 137 6.25 21.69 2.78
C ALA A 137 6.39 22.36 1.40
N LYS A 138 7.44 23.15 1.17
CA LYS A 138 7.71 23.80 -0.11
C LYS A 138 7.97 22.81 -1.24
N ILE A 139 8.80 21.80 -1.00
CA ILE A 139 9.12 20.77 -2.00
C ILE A 139 7.86 19.96 -2.33
N ARG A 140 7.10 19.54 -1.31
CA ARG A 140 5.84 18.83 -1.54
C ARG A 140 4.85 19.61 -2.37
N GLU A 141 4.67 20.90 -2.08
CA GLU A 141 3.76 21.75 -2.84
C GLU A 141 4.21 21.89 -4.30
N ALA A 142 5.52 22.06 -4.54
CA ALA A 142 6.06 22.21 -5.89
C ALA A 142 6.04 20.91 -6.72
N THR A 143 6.00 19.75 -6.08
CA THR A 143 6.19 18.45 -6.74
C THR A 143 4.99 17.50 -6.62
N LYS A 144 3.89 17.93 -6.01
CA LYS A 144 2.71 17.08 -5.75
C LYS A 144 2.10 16.44 -7.00
N GLU A 145 2.25 17.08 -8.16
CA GLU A 145 1.76 16.59 -9.45
C GLU A 145 2.76 15.67 -10.18
N MET A 146 3.96 15.49 -9.64
CA MET A 146 5.00 14.64 -10.22
C MET A 146 4.81 13.17 -9.84
N LYS A 147 3.70 12.60 -10.29
CA LYS A 147 3.30 11.22 -9.96
C LYS A 147 4.37 10.20 -10.38
N GLY A 148 4.59 9.21 -9.52
CA GLY A 148 5.53 8.12 -9.79
C GLY A 148 6.98 8.41 -9.38
N LEU A 149 7.29 9.62 -8.92
CA LEU A 149 8.64 9.96 -8.43
C LEU A 149 8.78 9.71 -6.92
N LYS A 150 10.01 9.38 -6.52
CA LYS A 150 10.46 9.33 -5.13
C LYS A 150 11.42 10.48 -4.86
N ILE A 151 11.10 11.32 -3.90
CA ILE A 151 11.89 12.51 -3.56
C ILE A 151 12.38 12.39 -2.12
N GLY A 152 13.70 12.35 -1.94
CA GLY A 152 14.36 12.36 -0.65
C GLY A 152 14.57 13.78 -0.14
N ILE A 153 14.23 14.07 1.12
CA ILE A 153 14.46 15.38 1.76
C ILE A 153 15.14 15.14 3.11
N MET A 154 16.45 15.34 3.15
CA MET A 154 17.29 14.94 4.26
C MET A 154 17.98 16.14 4.92
N GLY A 155 17.95 16.17 6.26
CA GLY A 155 18.51 17.25 7.07
C GLY A 155 20.03 17.38 6.98
N CYS A 156 20.77 16.30 6.69
CA CYS A 156 22.22 16.33 6.61
C CYS A 156 22.81 15.28 5.67
N ILE A 157 24.04 15.55 5.20
CA ILE A 157 24.78 14.67 4.29
C ILE A 157 25.30 13.38 4.96
N VAL A 158 25.25 13.26 6.28
CA VAL A 158 25.85 12.12 6.98
C VAL A 158 25.07 10.84 6.74
N ASN A 159 23.76 10.86 6.99
CA ASN A 159 22.88 9.69 6.80
C ASN A 159 22.01 9.83 5.55
N GLY A 160 21.75 11.07 5.12
CA GLY A 160 20.80 11.38 4.05
C GLY A 160 21.01 10.56 2.78
N PRO A 161 22.19 10.52 2.18
CA PRO A 161 22.43 9.77 0.95
C PRO A 161 22.12 8.27 1.08
N GLY A 162 22.40 7.66 2.24
CA GLY A 162 22.08 6.25 2.47
C GLY A 162 20.58 6.00 2.68
N GLU A 163 19.91 6.89 3.43
CA GLU A 163 18.47 6.75 3.73
C GLU A 163 17.56 7.02 2.52
N MET A 164 18.04 7.74 1.51
CA MET A 164 17.31 8.02 0.28
C MET A 164 17.91 7.36 -0.96
N ALA A 165 18.68 6.30 -0.79
CA ALA A 165 19.44 5.67 -1.89
C ALA A 165 18.56 5.19 -3.06
N ASP A 166 17.27 4.93 -2.82
CA ASP A 166 16.28 4.56 -3.83
C ASP A 166 15.38 5.73 -4.29
N ALA A 167 15.72 6.97 -3.92
CA ALA A 167 15.01 8.15 -4.39
C ALA A 167 15.50 8.56 -5.80
N ASP A 168 14.57 9.05 -6.63
CA ASP A 168 14.90 9.59 -7.94
C ASP A 168 15.59 10.95 -7.83
N TYR A 169 15.20 11.75 -6.84
CA TYR A 169 15.79 13.07 -6.54
C TYR A 169 15.99 13.23 -5.03
N GLY A 170 17.06 13.95 -4.68
CA GLY A 170 17.37 14.21 -3.29
C GLY A 170 17.68 15.67 -2.99
N TYR A 171 17.16 16.18 -1.88
CA TYR A 171 17.52 17.46 -1.30
C TYR A 171 18.20 17.20 0.05
N VAL A 172 19.49 17.50 0.16
CA VAL A 172 20.29 17.14 1.33
C VAL A 172 21.03 18.35 1.88
N GLY A 173 20.90 18.61 3.17
CA GLY A 173 21.69 19.65 3.85
C GLY A 173 23.18 19.30 3.86
N ALA A 174 24.02 20.10 3.20
CA ALA A 174 25.46 19.88 3.06
C ALA A 174 26.31 20.82 3.92
N GLY A 175 25.68 21.62 4.79
CA GLY A 175 26.37 22.56 5.68
C GLY A 175 25.60 23.89 5.79
N PRO A 176 26.12 24.89 6.54
CA PRO A 176 25.47 26.19 6.69
C PRO A 176 25.20 26.83 5.33
N LYS A 177 23.92 27.07 5.02
CA LYS A 177 23.47 27.68 3.74
C LYS A 177 23.90 26.91 2.47
N ARG A 178 24.18 25.61 2.58
CA ARG A 178 24.54 24.72 1.46
C ARG A 178 23.62 23.52 1.42
N VAL A 179 23.18 23.16 0.23
CA VAL A 179 22.43 21.95 -0.06
C VAL A 179 23.09 21.21 -1.21
N SER A 180 22.91 19.90 -1.24
CA SER A 180 23.19 19.06 -2.40
C SER A 180 21.86 18.60 -2.98
N LEU A 181 21.75 18.64 -4.28
CA LEU A 181 20.63 18.13 -5.05
C LEU A 181 21.05 16.85 -5.76
#